data_a72abff25403dbe87e67387a74570beb
#
_entry.id   a72abff25403dbe87e67387a74570beb
#
_cell.length_a   1.000
_cell.length_b   1.000
_cell.length_c   1.000
_cell.angle_alpha   90.00
_cell.angle_beta   90.00
_cell.angle_gamma   90.00
#
_symmetry.space_group_name_H-M   'P 1'
#
loop_
_entity.id
_entity.type
_entity.pdbx_description
1 polymer ?
#
loop_
_entity_poly.entity_id
_entity_poly.type
_entity_poly.pdbx_seq_one_letter_code
_entity_poly.pdbx_strand_id
1 'polypeptide(L)' 'MNDKIDYFVHESSYVDENVLVGKGTSIWYFSHLQTGAIVGENCSIG' A
#
# COMPACT_ATOMS: atom_id res chain seq x y z
N MET A 1 -10.36 -16.61 3.39
CA MET A 1 -10.11 -16.03 3.15
C MET A 1 -9.06 -15.77 2.62
N ASN A 2 -8.62 -15.41 1.96
CA ASN A 2 -7.65 -15.29 1.52
C ASN A 2 -7.27 -14.09 1.40
N ASP A 3 -6.69 -13.59 2.10
CA ASP A 3 -6.32 -12.37 2.15
C ASP A 3 -5.15 -12.15 1.36
N LYS A 4 -5.08 -12.46 0.14
CA LYS A 4 -4.00 -12.27 -0.58
C LYS A 4 -3.75 -10.85 -0.80
N ILE A 5 -2.62 -10.36 -0.45
CA ILE A 5 -2.20 -9.00 -0.65
C ILE A 5 -1.42 -8.90 -1.93
N ASP A 6 -1.88 -8.10 -2.87
CA ASP A 6 -1.25 -7.97 -4.16
C ASP A 6 -0.29 -6.81 -4.24
N TYR A 7 0.11 -6.25 -3.13
CA TYR A 7 1.07 -5.16 -3.11
C TYR A 7 2.04 -5.37 -1.95
N PHE A 8 3.15 -4.66 -1.99
CA PHE A 8 4.17 -4.79 -0.95
C PHE A 8 4.20 -3.55 -0.08
N VAL A 9 4.26 -3.73 1.23
CA VAL A 9 4.39 -2.63 2.18
C VAL A 9 5.52 -2.97 3.11
N HIS A 10 6.56 -2.12 3.12
CA HIS A 10 7.69 -2.33 4.03
C HIS A 10 7.21 -2.13 5.47
N GLU A 11 7.82 -2.85 6.39
CA GLU A 11 7.36 -2.82 7.76
C GLU A 11 7.45 -1.44 8.41
N SER A 12 8.29 -0.56 7.89
CA SER A 12 8.41 0.78 8.45
C SER A 12 7.30 1.71 7.95
N SER A 13 6.48 1.25 7.02
CA SER A 13 5.44 2.09 6.46
C SER A 13 4.10 1.72 7.08
N TYR A 14 3.16 2.63 7.01
CA TYR A 14 1.86 2.41 7.60
C TYR A 14 0.76 2.74 6.61
N VAL A 15 -0.20 1.85 6.50
CA VAL A 15 -1.33 2.04 5.61
C VAL A 15 -2.58 2.06 6.47
N ASP A 16 -3.29 3.18 6.44
CA ASP A 16 -4.50 3.33 7.24
C ASP A 16 -5.62 2.47 6.67
N GLU A 17 -6.71 2.39 7.42
CA GLU A 17 -7.86 1.66 6.95
C GLU A 17 -8.47 2.36 5.74
N ASN A 18 -9.19 1.58 4.95
CA ASN A 18 -9.90 2.13 3.80
C ASN A 18 -9.00 2.78 2.77
N VAL A 19 -7.78 2.28 2.64
CA VAL A 19 -6.87 2.72 1.60
C VAL A 19 -6.91 1.67 0.51
N LEU A 20 -7.04 2.11 -0.73
CA LEU A 20 -7.05 1.20 -1.87
C LEU A 20 -5.69 1.24 -2.54
N VAL A 21 -5.04 0.09 -2.62
CA VAL A 21 -3.71 -0.01 -3.23
C VAL A 21 -3.79 -0.99 -4.38
N GLY A 22 -3.37 -0.56 -5.55
CA GLY A 22 -3.44 -1.38 -6.73
C GLY A 22 -2.43 -2.51 -6.71
N LYS A 23 -2.66 -3.48 -7.59
CA LYS A 23 -1.83 -4.66 -7.66
C LYS A 23 -0.41 -4.30 -8.12
N GLY A 24 0.57 -4.93 -7.57
CA GLY A 24 1.96 -4.74 -7.98
C GLY A 24 2.62 -3.48 -7.45
N THR A 25 1.92 -2.72 -6.61
CA THR A 25 2.47 -1.49 -6.05
C THR A 25 3.42 -1.83 -4.92
N SER A 26 4.49 -1.05 -4.78
CA SER A 26 5.45 -1.24 -3.70
C SER A 26 5.48 0.01 -2.84
N ILE A 27 5.33 -0.15 -1.54
CA ILE A 27 5.38 0.94 -0.59
C ILE A 27 6.60 0.70 0.28
N TRP A 28 7.60 1.56 0.12
CA TRP A 28 8.88 1.34 0.73
C TRP A 28 8.98 1.97 2.12
N TYR A 29 10.09 2.62 2.46
CA TYR A 29 10.37 2.99 3.83
C TYR A 29 9.62 4.22 4.30
N PHE A 30 9.18 4.20 5.55
CA PHE A 30 8.62 5.37 6.24
C PHE A 30 7.53 6.10 5.47
N SER A 31 6.72 5.39 4.73
CA SER A 31 5.61 6.00 4.01
C SER A 31 4.34 5.83 4.82
N HIS A 32 3.39 6.73 4.63
CA HIS A 32 2.14 6.67 5.34
C HIS A 32 1.00 6.97 4.37
N LEU A 33 0.13 6.02 4.17
CA LEU A 33 -1.03 6.21 3.31
C LEU A 33 -2.23 6.45 4.19
N GLN A 34 -2.78 7.64 4.09
CA GLN A 34 -3.90 8.03 4.93
C GLN A 34 -5.19 7.42 4.47
N THR A 35 -6.15 7.36 5.39
CA THR A 35 -7.48 6.84 5.09
C THR A 35 -8.07 7.56 3.88
N GLY A 36 -8.60 6.78 2.97
CA GLY A 36 -9.22 7.32 1.78
C GLY A 36 -8.28 7.48 0.60
N ALA A 37 -6.99 7.20 0.80
CA ALA A 37 -6.05 7.32 -0.30
C ALA A 37 -6.28 6.21 -1.32
N ILE A 38 -5.99 6.51 -2.57
CA ILE A 38 -6.12 5.54 -3.63
C ILE A 38 -4.81 5.51 -4.39
N VAL A 39 -4.20 4.35 -4.44
CA VAL A 39 -2.91 4.18 -5.11
C VAL A 39 -3.11 3.24 -6.28
N GLY A 40 -2.65 3.65 -7.44
CA GLY A 40 -2.82 2.85 -8.65
C GLY A 40 -1.96 1.59 -8.65
N GLU A 41 -2.02 0.86 -9.76
CA GLU A 41 -1.25 -0.38 -9.89
C GLU A 41 0.19 -0.08 -10.27
N ASN A 42 1.06 -0.97 -9.90
CA ASN A 42 2.48 -0.94 -10.28
C ASN A 42 3.15 0.37 -9.94
N CYS A 43 2.76 1.00 -8.84
CA CYS A 43 3.37 2.23 -8.40
C CYS A 43 4.48 1.93 -7.40
N SER A 44 5.31 2.92 -7.15
CA SER A 44 6.38 2.78 -6.17
C SER A 44 6.37 4.03 -5.31
N ILE A 45 6.23 3.86 -4.01
CA ILE A 45 6.15 4.95 -3.07
C ILE A 45 7.27 4.79 -2.06
N GLY A 46 8.09 5.78 -1.93
CA GLY A 46 9.18 5.61 -0.98
C GLY A 46 9.98 6.82 -0.64
#